data_5bf8c0593909b9b28bfb49f85a402892
#
_entry.id   5bf8c0593909b9b28bfb49f85a402892
#
_cell.length_a   1.000
_cell.length_b   1.000
_cell.length_c   1.000
_cell.angle_alpha   90.00
_cell.angle_beta   90.00
_cell.angle_gamma   90.00
#
_symmetry.space_group_name_H-M   'P 1'
#
loop_
_entity.id
_entity.type
_entity.pdbx_description
1 polymer ?
#
loop_
_entity_poly.entity_id
_entity_poly.type
_entity_poly.pdbx_seq_one_letter_code
_entity_poly.pdbx_strand_id
1 'polypeptide(L)'
;PIRCTVNPSVLEGDVYKKKHVNKNCNVVVIGGGTAGLEAACTAAEVGCNTFLLEKGNELGGLASLISKIPAKNRLADFPHYLMHRAEQLDNLYIFKNTEGTPENIRKFHPNIIVSSTGSAPLLPPIAGLKDRIDNENHNIYSILGMISHINDFPKDLEGKKVVVVGGGAVGLDVVEFFADRNADIS
;
A
#
# COMPACT_ATOMS: atom_id res chain seq x y z
N PRO A 1 5.13 -9.79 -26.68
CA PRO A 1 5.43 -10.69 -25.57
C PRO A 1 4.30 -10.67 -24.55
N ILE A 2 3.96 -11.83 -24.00
CA ILE A 2 2.96 -11.94 -22.93
C ILE A 2 3.65 -11.51 -21.63
N ARG A 3 3.01 -10.56 -20.89
CA ARG A 3 3.47 -10.11 -19.58
C ARG A 3 2.31 -10.19 -18.60
N CYS A 4 2.63 -10.41 -17.31
CA CYS A 4 1.64 -10.42 -16.23
C CYS A 4 1.90 -9.24 -15.29
N THR A 5 0.86 -8.49 -14.97
CA THR A 5 0.94 -7.35 -14.04
C THR A 5 1.08 -7.80 -12.57
N VAL A 6 0.73 -9.05 -12.28
CA VAL A 6 0.77 -9.64 -10.94
C VAL A 6 2.07 -10.41 -10.72
N ASN A 7 2.48 -11.23 -11.68
CA ASN A 7 3.71 -12.00 -11.58
C ASN A 7 4.71 -11.55 -12.67
N PRO A 8 5.70 -10.72 -12.35
CA PRO A 8 6.67 -10.20 -13.31
C PRO A 8 7.60 -11.28 -13.88
N SER A 9 7.76 -12.41 -13.19
CA SER A 9 8.65 -13.51 -13.65
C SER A 9 7.99 -14.46 -14.67
N VAL A 10 6.71 -14.22 -15.04
CA VAL A 10 6.04 -15.06 -16.06
C VAL A 10 6.78 -14.97 -17.38
N LEU A 11 7.23 -16.13 -17.89
CA LEU A 11 8.01 -16.33 -19.12
C LEU A 11 9.39 -15.63 -19.16
N GLU A 12 9.80 -14.99 -18.06
CA GLU A 12 11.09 -14.29 -17.93
C GLU A 12 11.93 -14.85 -16.77
N GLY A 13 11.80 -16.15 -16.48
CA GLY A 13 12.45 -16.80 -15.34
C GLY A 13 13.97 -16.62 -15.26
N ASP A 14 14.65 -16.54 -16.40
CA ASP A 14 16.11 -16.36 -16.45
C ASP A 14 16.51 -14.94 -16.01
N VAL A 15 15.69 -13.91 -16.33
CA VAL A 15 15.93 -12.52 -15.93
C VAL A 15 15.74 -12.36 -14.42
N TYR A 16 14.73 -13.03 -13.86
CA TYR A 16 14.39 -12.97 -12.44
C TYR A 16 15.02 -14.08 -11.60
N LYS A 17 15.99 -14.84 -12.19
CA LYS A 17 16.69 -15.90 -11.48
C LYS A 17 17.47 -15.36 -10.28
N LYS A 18 17.09 -15.83 -9.11
CA LYS A 18 17.72 -15.43 -7.85
C LYS A 18 18.91 -16.33 -7.54
N LYS A 19 20.00 -15.74 -7.02
CA LYS A 19 21.16 -16.48 -6.54
C LYS A 19 21.06 -16.62 -5.03
N HIS A 20 21.21 -17.84 -4.53
CA HIS A 20 21.20 -18.11 -3.09
C HIS A 20 22.39 -17.46 -2.37
N VAL A 21 22.14 -16.91 -1.19
CA VAL A 21 23.18 -16.33 -0.33
C VAL A 21 23.72 -17.43 0.59
N ASN A 22 25.02 -17.71 0.49
CA ASN A 22 25.68 -18.79 1.25
C ASN A 22 26.18 -18.36 2.63
N LYS A 23 25.70 -17.24 3.17
CA LYS A 23 26.08 -16.73 4.50
C LYS A 23 24.83 -16.47 5.32
N ASN A 24 24.90 -16.68 6.62
CA ASN A 24 23.85 -16.23 7.53
C ASN A 24 23.66 -14.73 7.36
N CYS A 25 22.47 -14.33 6.91
CA CYS A 25 22.13 -12.96 6.63
C CYS A 25 20.76 -12.65 7.24
N ASN A 26 20.71 -11.65 8.09
CA ASN A 26 19.47 -11.12 8.64
C ASN A 26 19.10 -9.85 7.87
N VAL A 27 17.91 -9.83 7.31
CA VAL A 27 17.36 -8.67 6.60
C VAL A 27 16.14 -8.17 7.35
N VAL A 28 16.14 -6.89 7.69
CA VAL A 28 14.95 -6.21 8.23
C VAL A 28 14.36 -5.32 7.16
N VAL A 29 13.08 -5.53 6.87
CA VAL A 29 12.31 -4.72 5.91
C VAL A 29 11.30 -3.88 6.70
N ILE A 30 11.27 -2.58 6.44
CA ILE A 30 10.39 -1.62 7.11
C ILE A 30 9.29 -1.20 6.15
N GLY A 31 8.05 -1.54 6.49
CA GLY A 31 6.85 -1.27 5.70
C GLY A 31 6.37 -2.48 4.91
N GLY A 32 5.12 -2.89 5.16
CA GLY A 32 4.45 -4.05 4.56
C GLY A 32 3.64 -3.72 3.31
N GLY A 33 3.98 -2.63 2.60
CA GLY A 33 3.42 -2.34 1.28
C GLY A 33 3.97 -3.27 0.19
N THR A 34 3.57 -3.04 -1.07
CA THR A 34 4.01 -3.89 -2.20
C THR A 34 5.52 -3.97 -2.35
N ALA A 35 6.22 -2.84 -2.19
CA ALA A 35 7.68 -2.81 -2.28
C ALA A 35 8.35 -3.60 -1.14
N GLY A 36 7.83 -3.47 0.09
CA GLY A 36 8.36 -4.19 1.24
C GLY A 36 8.08 -5.68 1.19
N LEU A 37 6.88 -6.08 0.78
CA LEU A 37 6.53 -7.48 0.58
C LEU A 37 7.42 -8.13 -0.49
N GLU A 38 7.64 -7.46 -1.64
CA GLU A 38 8.53 -7.97 -2.69
C GLU A 38 9.97 -8.09 -2.19
N ALA A 39 10.48 -7.07 -1.49
CA ALA A 39 11.82 -7.08 -0.91
C ALA A 39 11.98 -8.22 0.13
N ALA A 40 10.98 -8.40 0.99
CA ALA A 40 10.99 -9.44 2.01
C ALA A 40 10.94 -10.84 1.41
N CYS A 41 10.03 -11.09 0.47
CA CYS A 41 9.96 -12.36 -0.25
C CYS A 41 11.29 -12.66 -0.96
N THR A 42 11.84 -11.67 -1.68
CA THR A 42 13.10 -11.84 -2.39
C THR A 42 14.26 -12.14 -1.46
N ALA A 43 14.38 -11.45 -0.33
CA ALA A 43 15.43 -11.70 0.65
C ALA A 43 15.30 -13.12 1.26
N ALA A 44 14.10 -13.55 1.57
CA ALA A 44 13.85 -14.89 2.10
C ALA A 44 14.14 -15.98 1.05
N GLU A 45 13.71 -15.80 -0.19
CA GLU A 45 13.94 -16.76 -1.30
C GLU A 45 15.42 -16.94 -1.64
N VAL A 46 16.27 -15.93 -1.40
CA VAL A 46 17.72 -16.09 -1.55
C VAL A 46 18.40 -16.66 -0.30
N GLY A 47 17.63 -17.01 0.75
CA GLY A 47 18.11 -17.73 1.93
C GLY A 47 18.44 -16.87 3.14
N CYS A 48 18.07 -15.58 3.16
CA CYS A 48 18.23 -14.73 4.33
C CYS A 48 17.10 -14.95 5.34
N ASN A 49 17.39 -14.87 6.65
CA ASN A 49 16.35 -14.69 7.66
C ASN A 49 15.77 -13.28 7.52
N THR A 50 14.51 -13.17 7.22
CA THR A 50 13.89 -11.90 6.87
C THR A 50 12.81 -11.52 7.85
N PHE A 51 12.85 -10.28 8.33
CA PHE A 51 11.94 -9.73 9.32
C PHE A 51 11.25 -8.50 8.72
N LEU A 52 9.96 -8.64 8.42
CA LEU A 52 9.14 -7.55 7.89
C LEU A 52 8.38 -6.87 9.04
N LEU A 53 8.63 -5.58 9.23
CA LEU A 53 7.95 -4.75 10.23
C LEU A 53 6.92 -3.85 9.55
N GLU A 54 5.65 -3.99 9.93
CA GLU A 54 4.56 -3.14 9.45
C GLU A 54 3.89 -2.46 10.65
N LYS A 55 3.83 -1.12 10.61
CA LYS A 55 3.22 -0.32 11.68
C LYS A 55 1.70 -0.50 11.81
N GLY A 56 1.04 -0.80 10.68
CA GLY A 56 -0.40 -1.05 10.63
C GLY A 56 -0.76 -2.51 10.93
N ASN A 57 -2.05 -2.77 10.98
CA ASN A 57 -2.60 -4.12 11.20
C ASN A 57 -2.77 -4.89 9.88
N GLU A 58 -2.63 -4.24 8.72
CA GLU A 58 -2.84 -4.82 7.39
C GLU A 58 -1.60 -4.66 6.51
N LEU A 59 -1.42 -5.61 5.60
CA LEU A 59 -0.39 -5.60 4.58
C LEU A 59 -0.92 -5.10 3.24
N GLY A 60 0.00 -4.82 2.30
CA GLY A 60 -0.31 -4.41 0.94
C GLY A 60 -0.27 -2.90 0.71
N GLY A 61 -0.27 -2.10 1.78
CA GLY A 61 -0.07 -0.64 1.72
C GLY A 61 -1.11 0.08 0.85
N LEU A 62 -0.65 1.10 0.10
CA LEU A 62 -1.53 1.92 -0.74
C LEU A 62 -2.28 1.12 -1.82
N ALA A 63 -1.70 0.05 -2.38
CA ALA A 63 -2.36 -0.75 -3.39
C ALA A 63 -3.61 -1.44 -2.82
N SER A 64 -3.51 -2.03 -1.62
CA SER A 64 -4.66 -2.61 -0.92
C SER A 64 -5.67 -1.54 -0.49
N LEU A 65 -5.21 -0.35 -0.11
CA LEU A 65 -6.12 0.73 0.26
C LEU A 65 -6.90 1.23 -0.95
N ILE A 66 -6.22 1.54 -2.07
CA ILE A 66 -6.85 2.06 -3.30
C ILE A 66 -7.81 1.02 -3.91
N SER A 67 -7.53 -0.27 -3.75
CA SER A 67 -8.41 -1.33 -4.26
C SER A 67 -9.81 -1.36 -3.61
N LYS A 68 -10.02 -0.62 -2.51
CA LYS A 68 -11.35 -0.43 -1.90
C LYS A 68 -12.28 0.42 -2.79
N ILE A 69 -11.73 1.22 -3.73
CA ILE A 69 -12.51 1.89 -4.77
C ILE A 69 -13.02 0.83 -5.75
N PRO A 70 -14.35 0.70 -5.98
CA PRO A 70 -14.91 -0.40 -6.78
C PRO A 70 -14.28 -0.56 -8.16
N ALA A 71 -14.03 0.54 -8.89
CA ALA A 71 -13.39 0.54 -10.19
C ALA A 71 -11.90 0.12 -10.15
N LYS A 72 -11.28 0.09 -8.97
CA LYS A 72 -9.86 -0.22 -8.76
C LYS A 72 -9.62 -1.54 -8.00
N ASN A 73 -10.64 -2.36 -7.80
CA ASN A 73 -10.55 -3.59 -7.01
C ASN A 73 -9.42 -4.55 -7.45
N ARG A 74 -9.10 -4.58 -8.75
CA ARG A 74 -8.02 -5.40 -9.32
C ARG A 74 -6.63 -5.00 -8.83
N LEU A 75 -6.45 -3.82 -8.23
CA LEU A 75 -5.17 -3.43 -7.61
C LEU A 75 -4.83 -4.30 -6.39
N ALA A 76 -5.79 -5.00 -5.80
CA ALA A 76 -5.55 -5.96 -4.72
C ALA A 76 -4.84 -7.24 -5.20
N ASP A 77 -4.91 -7.59 -6.48
CA ASP A 77 -4.36 -8.85 -7.00
C ASP A 77 -2.85 -8.96 -6.75
N PHE A 78 -2.11 -7.86 -6.91
CA PHE A 78 -0.66 -7.87 -6.72
C PHE A 78 -0.24 -8.00 -5.23
N PRO A 79 -0.75 -7.18 -4.29
CA PRO A 79 -0.47 -7.42 -2.87
C PRO A 79 -0.92 -8.82 -2.40
N HIS A 80 -2.05 -9.34 -2.84
CA HIS A 80 -2.50 -10.70 -2.50
C HIS A 80 -1.52 -11.77 -3.00
N TYR A 81 -1.02 -11.64 -4.23
CA TYR A 81 0.03 -12.51 -4.76
C TYR A 81 1.28 -12.47 -3.88
N LEU A 82 1.72 -11.28 -3.45
CA LEU A 82 2.90 -11.13 -2.60
C LEU A 82 2.68 -11.72 -1.20
N MET A 83 1.52 -11.50 -0.61
CA MET A 83 1.18 -12.09 0.70
C MET A 83 1.14 -13.61 0.63
N HIS A 84 0.50 -14.17 -0.40
CA HIS A 84 0.49 -15.62 -0.60
C HIS A 84 1.90 -16.20 -0.81
N ARG A 85 2.76 -15.49 -1.56
CA ARG A 85 4.16 -15.88 -1.73
C ARG A 85 4.93 -15.82 -0.41
N ALA A 86 4.68 -14.83 0.43
CA ALA A 86 5.29 -14.69 1.74
C ALA A 86 4.91 -15.84 2.69
N GLU A 87 3.67 -16.34 2.63
CA GLU A 87 3.18 -17.47 3.43
C GLU A 87 3.90 -18.79 3.13
N GLN A 88 4.55 -18.92 1.97
CA GLN A 88 5.29 -20.12 1.56
C GLN A 88 6.76 -20.13 2.05
N LEU A 89 7.20 -19.10 2.77
CA LEU A 89 8.60 -18.88 3.14
C LEU A 89 8.79 -19.01 4.64
N ASP A 90 9.36 -20.14 5.08
CA ASP A 90 9.58 -20.47 6.50
C ASP A 90 10.58 -19.52 7.20
N ASN A 91 11.42 -18.83 6.43
CA ASN A 91 12.44 -17.89 6.89
C ASN A 91 12.01 -16.41 6.76
N LEU A 92 10.73 -16.15 6.51
CA LEU A 92 10.14 -14.82 6.50
C LEU A 92 9.19 -14.64 7.70
N TYR A 93 9.52 -13.70 8.56
CA TYR A 93 8.76 -13.39 9.77
C TYR A 93 8.11 -12.01 9.62
N ILE A 94 6.78 -11.94 9.76
CA ILE A 94 6.01 -10.71 9.58
C ILE A 94 5.46 -10.24 10.92
N PHE A 95 5.80 -8.99 11.28
CA PHE A 95 5.39 -8.33 12.50
C PHE A 95 4.48 -7.14 12.18
N LYS A 96 3.18 -7.35 12.28
CA LYS A 96 2.18 -6.28 12.17
C LYS A 96 2.08 -5.50 13.48
N ASN A 97 1.50 -4.30 13.44
CA ASN A 97 1.43 -3.36 14.57
C ASN A 97 2.80 -3.08 15.20
N THR A 98 3.86 -3.11 14.37
CA THR A 98 5.24 -2.93 14.81
C THR A 98 5.93 -1.87 13.97
N GLU A 99 6.17 -0.73 14.59
CA GLU A 99 6.88 0.36 13.93
C GLU A 99 8.37 0.06 13.79
N GLY A 100 8.94 0.39 12.63
CA GLY A 100 10.37 0.22 12.32
C GLY A 100 11.26 1.25 13.01
N THR A 101 11.18 1.34 14.34
CA THR A 101 12.08 2.21 15.12
C THR A 101 13.49 1.61 15.20
N PRO A 102 14.52 2.43 15.43
CA PRO A 102 15.89 1.92 15.62
C PRO A 102 15.98 0.86 16.73
N GLU A 103 15.16 0.98 17.78
CA GLU A 103 15.10 -0.01 18.88
C GLU A 103 14.54 -1.34 18.39
N ASN A 104 13.41 -1.32 17.70
CA ASN A 104 12.78 -2.53 17.17
C ASN A 104 13.68 -3.23 16.13
N ILE A 105 14.30 -2.46 15.24
CA ILE A 105 15.20 -2.99 14.22
C ILE A 105 16.41 -3.72 14.83
N ARG A 106 17.04 -3.15 15.86
CA ARG A 106 18.24 -3.73 16.50
C ARG A 106 17.99 -5.10 17.12
N LYS A 107 16.74 -5.41 17.52
CA LYS A 107 16.37 -6.72 18.12
C LYS A 107 16.64 -7.89 17.18
N PHE A 108 16.65 -7.65 15.88
CA PHE A 108 16.86 -8.68 14.85
C PHE A 108 18.32 -8.78 14.37
N HIS A 109 19.23 -7.98 14.93
CA HIS A 109 20.66 -7.96 14.54
C HIS A 109 20.85 -7.93 13.02
N PRO A 110 20.30 -6.95 12.30
CA PRO A 110 20.27 -6.93 10.85
C PRO A 110 21.67 -6.74 10.24
N ASN A 111 21.94 -7.48 9.17
CA ASN A 111 23.05 -7.21 8.26
C ASN A 111 22.62 -6.19 7.19
N ILE A 112 21.34 -6.21 6.82
CA ILE A 112 20.76 -5.31 5.81
C ILE A 112 19.44 -4.77 6.33
N ILE A 113 19.21 -3.49 6.09
CA ILE A 113 17.92 -2.84 6.36
C ILE A 113 17.38 -2.31 5.03
N VAL A 114 16.14 -2.67 4.72
CA VAL A 114 15.42 -2.16 3.54
C VAL A 114 14.31 -1.23 4.01
N SER A 115 14.38 0.04 3.64
CA SER A 115 13.33 1.01 3.94
C SER A 115 12.32 1.07 2.78
N SER A 116 11.08 0.70 3.04
CA SER A 116 9.96 0.69 2.10
C SER A 116 8.70 1.30 2.73
N THR A 117 8.90 2.40 3.46
CA THR A 117 7.86 3.08 4.27
C THR A 117 6.79 3.80 3.44
N GLY A 118 6.92 3.81 2.11
CA GLY A 118 5.97 4.43 1.19
C GLY A 118 6.03 5.95 1.19
N SER A 119 4.92 6.56 0.81
CA SER A 119 4.76 8.02 0.72
C SER A 119 3.42 8.45 1.30
N ALA A 120 3.34 9.70 1.70
CA ALA A 120 2.10 10.36 2.09
C ALA A 120 1.70 11.41 1.02
N PRO A 121 0.40 11.63 0.77
CA PRO A 121 -0.06 12.69 -0.12
C PRO A 121 0.42 14.06 0.37
N LEU A 122 0.88 14.88 -0.56
CA LEU A 122 1.20 16.27 -0.26
C LEU A 122 -0.11 17.08 -0.28
N LEU A 123 -0.41 17.73 0.84
CA LEU A 123 -1.56 18.64 0.92
C LEU A 123 -1.20 19.99 0.30
N PRO A 124 -2.12 20.60 -0.49
CA PRO A 124 -1.91 21.95 -1.02
C PRO A 124 -1.83 22.98 0.13
N PRO A 125 -1.08 24.08 -0.05
CA PRO A 125 -0.89 25.10 0.98
C PRO A 125 -2.11 26.02 1.11
N ILE A 126 -3.27 25.44 1.47
CA ILE A 126 -4.53 26.17 1.70
C ILE A 126 -4.63 26.46 3.21
N ALA A 127 -4.86 27.73 3.55
CA ALA A 127 -4.99 28.15 4.93
C ALA A 127 -6.13 27.41 5.66
N GLY A 128 -5.84 26.86 6.83
CA GLY A 128 -6.81 26.10 7.64
C GLY A 128 -7.16 24.70 7.14
N LEU A 129 -6.59 24.24 6.02
CA LEU A 129 -6.86 22.90 5.49
C LEU A 129 -6.39 21.80 6.43
N LYS A 130 -5.18 21.91 6.98
CA LYS A 130 -4.57 20.91 7.86
C LYS A 130 -5.42 20.60 9.10
N ASP A 131 -6.13 21.60 9.62
CA ASP A 131 -6.93 21.47 10.84
C ASP A 131 -8.32 20.87 10.58
N ARG A 132 -8.74 20.84 9.30
CA ARG A 132 -10.09 20.44 8.90
C ARG A 132 -10.16 19.18 8.08
N ILE A 133 -9.07 18.84 7.38
CA ILE A 133 -9.03 17.67 6.51
C ILE A 133 -9.05 16.40 7.34
N ASP A 134 -9.83 15.41 6.90
CA ASP A 134 -10.01 14.10 7.56
C ASP A 134 -10.46 14.21 9.02
N ASN A 135 -11.15 15.30 9.37
CA ASN A 135 -11.73 15.52 10.68
C ASN A 135 -13.24 15.20 10.63
N GLU A 136 -13.73 14.40 11.56
CA GLU A 136 -15.13 13.93 11.61
C GLU A 136 -16.18 15.07 11.63
N ASN A 137 -15.79 16.26 12.09
CA ASN A 137 -16.67 17.43 12.14
C ASN A 137 -16.71 18.24 10.84
N HIS A 138 -15.93 17.86 9.84
CA HIS A 138 -15.82 18.58 8.57
C HIS A 138 -15.91 17.61 7.40
N ASN A 139 -16.73 17.94 6.40
CA ASN A 139 -16.86 17.17 5.15
C ASN A 139 -15.71 17.49 4.18
N ILE A 140 -14.47 17.47 4.65
CA ILE A 140 -13.25 17.74 3.87
C ILE A 140 -12.35 16.51 4.01
N TYR A 141 -12.15 15.82 2.90
CA TYR A 141 -11.40 14.58 2.88
C TYR A 141 -10.15 14.70 2.01
N SER A 142 -9.04 14.14 2.48
CA SER A 142 -7.96 13.74 1.61
C SER A 142 -8.40 12.49 0.82
N ILE A 143 -7.66 12.14 -0.23
CA ILE A 143 -7.94 10.88 -0.94
C ILE A 143 -7.85 9.67 -0.01
N LEU A 144 -6.91 9.63 0.92
CA LEU A 144 -6.77 8.52 1.85
C LEU A 144 -7.90 8.51 2.88
N GLY A 145 -8.28 9.68 3.40
CA GLY A 145 -9.44 9.84 4.28
C GLY A 145 -10.73 9.42 3.61
N MET A 146 -10.97 9.86 2.36
CA MET A 146 -12.12 9.43 1.57
C MET A 146 -12.16 7.90 1.43
N ILE A 147 -11.05 7.26 1.05
CA ILE A 147 -11.02 5.80 0.87
C ILE A 147 -11.23 5.06 2.20
N SER A 148 -10.72 5.60 3.31
CA SER A 148 -10.92 5.00 4.63
C SER A 148 -12.41 4.99 5.04
N HIS A 149 -13.18 5.97 4.59
CA HIS A 149 -14.62 6.13 4.85
C HIS A 149 -15.49 5.76 3.64
N ILE A 150 -14.94 5.02 2.67
CA ILE A 150 -15.61 4.78 1.37
C ILE A 150 -16.97 4.11 1.51
N ASN A 151 -17.14 3.27 2.54
CA ASN A 151 -18.40 2.57 2.82
C ASN A 151 -19.42 3.43 3.59
N ASP A 152 -18.99 4.57 4.14
CA ASP A 152 -19.86 5.47 4.92
C ASP A 152 -20.60 6.45 4.00
N PHE A 153 -20.12 6.63 2.77
CA PHE A 153 -20.82 7.45 1.78
C PHE A 153 -22.12 6.79 1.31
N PRO A 154 -23.23 7.54 1.27
CA PRO A 154 -24.50 7.05 0.72
C PRO A 154 -24.33 6.51 -0.70
N LYS A 155 -25.14 5.51 -1.05
CA LYS A 155 -25.16 4.96 -2.42
C LYS A 155 -25.74 5.94 -3.44
N ASP A 156 -26.58 6.85 -2.98
CA ASP A 156 -27.18 7.92 -3.79
C ASP A 156 -26.94 9.26 -3.10
N LEU A 157 -26.40 10.18 -3.85
CA LEU A 157 -26.03 11.54 -3.45
C LEU A 157 -26.75 12.59 -4.31
N GLU A 158 -27.93 12.25 -4.86
CA GLU A 158 -28.74 13.19 -5.62
C GLU A 158 -28.99 14.49 -4.83
N GLY A 159 -28.75 15.62 -5.46
CA GLY A 159 -28.87 16.96 -4.84
C GLY A 159 -27.74 17.34 -3.86
N LYS A 160 -26.73 16.49 -3.67
CA LYS A 160 -25.53 16.82 -2.91
C LYS A 160 -24.44 17.37 -3.83
N LYS A 161 -23.78 18.44 -3.38
CA LYS A 161 -22.65 19.04 -4.11
C LYS A 161 -21.34 18.49 -3.58
N VAL A 162 -20.48 18.06 -4.50
CA VAL A 162 -19.12 17.60 -4.22
C VAL A 162 -18.14 18.45 -5.01
N VAL A 163 -17.17 19.02 -4.33
CA VAL A 163 -16.07 19.80 -4.95
C VAL A 163 -14.80 18.96 -4.91
N VAL A 164 -14.21 18.74 -6.08
CA VAL A 164 -12.94 18.00 -6.19
C VAL A 164 -11.82 18.97 -6.52
N VAL A 165 -10.84 19.08 -5.61
CA VAL A 165 -9.68 19.95 -5.79
C VAL A 165 -8.52 19.15 -6.35
N GLY A 166 -8.27 19.29 -7.64
CA GLY A 166 -7.19 18.62 -8.37
C GLY A 166 -7.69 17.76 -9.53
N GLY A 167 -7.31 18.11 -10.75
CA GLY A 167 -7.74 17.46 -12.01
C GLY A 167 -6.78 16.39 -12.54
N GLY A 168 -5.90 15.82 -11.70
CA GLY A 168 -5.05 14.70 -12.07
C GLY A 168 -5.80 13.36 -12.05
N ALA A 169 -5.10 12.27 -12.40
CA ALA A 169 -5.69 10.92 -12.45
C ALA A 169 -6.44 10.53 -11.18
N VAL A 170 -5.90 10.85 -10.02
CA VAL A 170 -6.55 10.58 -8.72
C VAL A 170 -7.83 11.39 -8.55
N GLY A 171 -7.83 12.69 -8.97
CA GLY A 171 -9.03 13.52 -8.93
C GLY A 171 -10.13 12.97 -9.84
N LEU A 172 -9.77 12.48 -11.02
CA LEU A 172 -10.72 11.84 -11.94
C LEU A 172 -11.34 10.57 -11.36
N ASP A 173 -10.56 9.74 -10.66
CA ASP A 173 -11.08 8.56 -9.96
C ASP A 173 -12.10 8.93 -8.87
N VAL A 174 -11.89 10.06 -8.18
CA VAL A 174 -12.82 10.60 -7.19
C VAL A 174 -14.09 11.12 -7.86
N VAL A 175 -13.94 11.83 -8.97
CA VAL A 175 -15.08 12.30 -9.79
C VAL A 175 -15.94 11.13 -10.22
N GLU A 176 -15.35 10.07 -10.80
CA GLU A 176 -16.06 8.86 -11.22
C GLU A 176 -16.84 8.24 -10.04
N PHE A 177 -16.17 8.06 -8.90
CA PHE A 177 -16.80 7.48 -7.71
C PHE A 177 -18.06 8.25 -7.25
N PHE A 178 -18.03 9.58 -7.26
CA PHE A 178 -19.16 10.39 -6.84
C PHE A 178 -20.19 10.59 -7.95
N ALA A 179 -19.79 10.59 -9.23
CA ALA A 179 -20.70 10.63 -10.36
C ALA A 179 -21.59 9.38 -10.41
N ASP A 180 -21.02 8.20 -10.16
CA ASP A 180 -21.76 6.93 -10.05
C ASP A 180 -22.81 6.93 -8.92
N ARG A 181 -22.78 7.94 -8.06
CA ARG A 181 -23.70 8.16 -6.93
C ARG A 181 -24.62 9.36 -7.14
N ASN A 182 -24.72 9.86 -8.36
CA ASN A 182 -25.58 11.00 -8.74
C ASN A 182 -25.24 12.34 -8.03
N ALA A 183 -24.00 12.52 -7.55
CA ALA A 183 -23.59 13.79 -6.96
C ALA A 183 -23.44 14.89 -8.04
N ASP A 184 -23.74 16.14 -7.65
CA ASP A 184 -23.41 17.34 -8.44
C ASP A 184 -21.94 17.71 -8.19
N ILE A 185 -21.07 17.51 -9.21
CA ILE A 185 -19.62 17.61 -9.05
C ILE A 185 -19.08 18.87 -9.74
N SER A 186 -18.23 19.59 -9.06
CA SER A 186 -17.54 20.79 -9.57
C SER A 186 -16.05 20.82 -9.20
#